data_9661ada97e0f2fe0896a9d39fdff10c4
#
_entry.id   9661ada97e0f2fe0896a9d39fdff10c4
#
_cell.length_a   1.000
_cell.length_b   1.000
_cell.length_c   1.000
_cell.angle_alpha   90.00
_cell.angle_beta   90.00
_cell.angle_gamma   90.00
#
_symmetry.space_group_name_H-M   'P 1'
#
loop_
_entity.id
_entity.type
_entity.pdbx_description
1 polymer ?
#
loop_
_entity_poly.entity_id
_entity_poly.type
_entity_poly.pdbx_seq_one_letter_code
_entity_poly.pdbx_strand_id
1 'polypeptide(L)'
;MKQITVALAGQPNVGKSSLINAISNAKLKVGNFSGVTVEKTEVVFTICDEFSCENYETHIIDLPGAYSLTEYTIEEKVTKSFIQSDEYDIIVNVVDSTNLQRNLLFTTQLLETGKKVIVALNMSDEAREEGIEIDEKQLSKILGVPCIKTAASTGEGIDELKEAIVEIYHKKETTAKVIYSDPIEEEIQHIVNFLKEKHYRSKLSYRLLALKLLQEDADIYRKMHDEPIWIEILPLVRDALGHLYLHHNTKDLKEIFEEEHFAFAKGAKMEVMSTKSMKAKNLTQKIDILLINKFLGIPLFLFFMWLLFQLTFELGSIPMDYIDTAFSWMGEQAKL
;
A
#
# COMPACT_ATOMS: atom_id res chain seq x y z
N MET A 1 -11.06 29.02 7.36
CA MET A 1 -11.12 27.57 7.26
C MET A 1 -9.69 27.07 7.29
N LYS A 2 -9.34 26.12 8.14
CA LYS A 2 -8.00 25.54 8.14
C LYS A 2 -7.94 24.53 7.00
N GLN A 3 -6.79 24.43 6.34
CA GLN A 3 -6.58 23.49 5.24
C GLN A 3 -5.78 22.28 5.75
N ILE A 4 -6.18 21.08 5.34
CA ILE A 4 -5.45 19.82 5.59
C ILE A 4 -5.17 19.19 4.22
N THR A 5 -3.92 18.87 3.95
CA THR A 5 -3.52 18.17 2.74
C THR A 5 -3.15 16.73 3.06
N VAL A 6 -3.83 15.79 2.43
CA VAL A 6 -3.69 14.34 2.65
C VAL A 6 -3.11 13.68 1.41
N ALA A 7 -2.01 12.97 1.56
CA ALA A 7 -1.47 12.09 0.53
C ALA A 7 -2.09 10.70 0.66
N LEU A 8 -2.85 10.26 -0.32
CA LEU A 8 -3.42 8.90 -0.35
C LEU A 8 -2.44 7.96 -1.02
N ALA A 9 -1.85 7.06 -0.25
CA ALA A 9 -0.88 6.07 -0.70
C ALA A 9 -1.44 4.65 -0.59
N GLY A 10 -0.86 3.70 -1.30
CA GLY A 10 -1.22 2.28 -1.21
C GLY A 10 -0.81 1.51 -2.46
N GLN A 11 -0.83 0.21 -2.37
CA GLN A 11 -0.51 -0.67 -3.49
C GLN A 11 -1.55 -0.53 -4.63
N PRO A 12 -1.23 -0.99 -5.86
CA PRO A 12 -2.23 -1.10 -6.91
C PRO A 12 -3.40 -2.00 -6.47
N ASN A 13 -4.62 -1.63 -6.88
CA ASN A 13 -5.86 -2.39 -6.66
C ASN A 13 -6.35 -2.53 -5.20
N VAL A 14 -5.83 -1.74 -4.26
CA VAL A 14 -6.32 -1.72 -2.85
C VAL A 14 -7.60 -0.88 -2.66
N GLY A 15 -8.18 -0.35 -3.75
CA GLY A 15 -9.41 0.42 -3.70
C GLY A 15 -9.22 1.92 -3.37
N LYS A 16 -8.06 2.53 -3.65
CA LYS A 16 -7.82 3.97 -3.43
C LYS A 16 -8.88 4.85 -4.07
N SER A 17 -9.14 4.68 -5.36
CA SER A 17 -10.13 5.50 -6.09
C SER A 17 -11.55 5.27 -5.58
N SER A 18 -11.89 4.05 -5.17
CA SER A 18 -13.17 3.75 -4.53
C SER A 18 -13.30 4.45 -3.18
N LEU A 19 -12.22 4.46 -2.38
CA LEU A 19 -12.19 5.15 -1.09
C LEU A 19 -12.34 6.67 -1.26
N ILE A 20 -11.67 7.27 -2.25
CA ILE A 20 -11.84 8.69 -2.59
C ILE A 20 -13.30 9.00 -2.92
N ASN A 21 -13.93 8.19 -3.75
CA ASN A 21 -15.33 8.37 -4.12
C ASN A 21 -16.26 8.24 -2.92
N ALA A 22 -15.99 7.32 -1.99
CA ALA A 22 -16.77 7.15 -0.78
C ALA A 22 -16.59 8.31 0.23
N ILE A 23 -15.38 8.87 0.33
CA ILE A 23 -15.09 10.00 1.22
C ILE A 23 -15.70 11.29 0.70
N SER A 24 -15.66 11.49 -0.62
CA SER A 24 -15.99 12.75 -1.25
C SER A 24 -17.23 12.63 -2.12
N ASN A 25 -18.27 13.40 -1.81
CA ASN A 25 -19.31 13.75 -2.79
C ASN A 25 -18.85 14.90 -3.71
N ALA A 26 -17.54 15.08 -3.94
CA ALA A 26 -16.92 16.32 -4.39
C ALA A 26 -16.36 16.25 -5.82
N LYS A 27 -15.98 17.42 -6.34
CA LYS A 27 -15.42 17.59 -7.68
C LYS A 27 -13.98 17.08 -7.75
N LEU A 28 -13.75 16.11 -8.64
CA LEU A 28 -12.42 15.65 -9.01
C LEU A 28 -11.68 16.73 -9.83
N LYS A 29 -10.47 17.06 -9.43
CA LYS A 29 -9.53 17.83 -10.25
C LYS A 29 -8.48 16.86 -10.75
N VAL A 30 -8.32 16.76 -12.06
CA VAL A 30 -7.31 15.92 -12.71
C VAL A 30 -6.19 16.79 -13.26
N GLY A 31 -4.96 16.41 -13.00
CA GLY A 31 -3.75 17.06 -13.50
C GLY A 31 -2.64 16.03 -13.68
N ASN A 32 -1.40 16.46 -13.86
CA ASN A 32 -0.23 15.58 -13.88
C ASN A 32 0.74 15.97 -12.78
N PHE A 33 1.48 14.99 -12.27
CA PHE A 33 2.61 15.27 -11.39
C PHE A 33 3.70 16.01 -12.16
N SER A 34 4.37 16.95 -11.47
CA SER A 34 5.37 17.82 -12.10
C SER A 34 6.48 17.01 -12.76
N GLY A 35 6.70 17.25 -14.07
CA GLY A 35 7.79 16.66 -14.85
C GLY A 35 7.60 15.22 -15.33
N VAL A 36 6.41 14.62 -15.14
CA VAL A 36 6.10 13.25 -15.56
C VAL A 36 4.70 13.16 -16.17
N THR A 37 4.46 12.09 -16.96
CA THR A 37 3.16 11.81 -17.60
C THR A 37 2.18 11.06 -16.68
N VAL A 38 2.44 11.03 -15.37
CA VAL A 38 1.60 10.35 -14.38
C VAL A 38 0.49 11.28 -13.92
N GLU A 39 -0.74 10.80 -13.96
CA GLU A 39 -1.93 11.57 -13.56
C GLU A 39 -1.92 11.85 -12.05
N LYS A 40 -2.22 13.10 -11.68
CA LYS A 40 -2.49 13.55 -10.33
C LYS A 40 -3.98 13.81 -10.19
N THR A 41 -4.63 13.06 -9.33
CA THR A 41 -6.02 13.30 -8.97
C THR A 41 -6.08 14.00 -7.61
N GLU A 42 -6.75 15.14 -7.54
CA GLU A 42 -6.96 15.89 -6.32
C GLU A 42 -8.46 16.05 -6.08
N VAL A 43 -8.87 15.78 -4.84
CA VAL A 43 -10.26 15.91 -4.39
C VAL A 43 -10.32 16.84 -3.21
N VAL A 44 -11.26 17.78 -3.24
CA VAL A 44 -11.45 18.77 -2.17
C VAL A 44 -12.84 18.60 -1.57
N PHE A 45 -12.89 18.45 -0.25
CA PHE A 45 -14.13 18.36 0.52
C PHE A 45 -13.95 18.99 1.90
N THR A 46 -15.04 19.13 2.64
CA THR A 46 -14.99 19.69 3.99
C THR A 46 -15.24 18.62 5.04
N ILE A 47 -14.37 18.55 6.03
CA ILE A 47 -14.60 17.77 7.26
C ILE A 47 -15.10 18.74 8.33
N CYS A 48 -16.25 18.42 8.93
CA CYS A 48 -16.77 19.11 10.10
C CYS A 48 -16.31 18.33 11.33
N ASP A 49 -15.50 18.95 12.18
CA ASP A 49 -15.14 18.37 13.46
C ASP A 49 -16.24 18.70 14.49
N GLU A 50 -16.96 17.68 14.91
CA GLU A 50 -18.06 17.82 15.86
C GLU A 50 -17.61 18.28 17.26
N PHE A 51 -16.36 17.97 17.65
CA PHE A 51 -15.81 18.33 18.96
C PHE A 51 -15.38 19.80 19.03
N SER A 52 -14.69 20.29 17.99
CA SER A 52 -14.20 21.67 17.97
C SER A 52 -15.17 22.65 17.31
N CYS A 53 -16.22 22.16 16.66
CA CYS A 53 -17.11 22.95 15.77
C CYS A 53 -16.33 23.71 14.67
N GLU A 54 -15.16 23.24 14.31
CA GLU A 54 -14.33 23.80 13.23
C GLU A 54 -14.54 23.03 11.92
N ASN A 55 -14.47 23.74 10.82
CA ASN A 55 -14.53 23.16 9.49
C ASN A 55 -13.13 23.16 8.86
N TYR A 56 -12.71 22.01 8.34
CA TYR A 56 -11.44 21.81 7.68
C TYR A 56 -11.67 21.58 6.19
N GLU A 57 -11.04 22.41 5.35
CA GLU A 57 -10.96 22.16 3.92
C GLU A 57 -9.89 21.10 3.67
N THR A 58 -10.31 19.90 3.27
CA THR A 58 -9.41 18.77 3.13
C THR A 58 -9.16 18.49 1.65
N HIS A 59 -7.89 18.47 1.28
CA HIS A 59 -7.37 18.16 -0.04
C HIS A 59 -6.78 16.77 -0.03
N ILE A 60 -7.38 15.81 -0.71
CA ILE A 60 -6.79 14.47 -0.91
C ILE A 60 -6.09 14.43 -2.26
N ILE A 61 -4.80 14.07 -2.24
CA ILE A 61 -3.99 13.85 -3.43
C ILE A 61 -3.80 12.35 -3.59
N ASP A 62 -4.36 11.76 -4.65
CA ASP A 62 -4.19 10.35 -4.98
C ASP A 62 -2.80 10.11 -5.55
N LEU A 63 -2.02 9.27 -4.89
CA LEU A 63 -0.70 8.88 -5.36
C LEU A 63 -0.80 7.63 -6.22
N PRO A 64 0.06 7.50 -7.24
CA PRO A 64 0.16 6.27 -8.02
C PRO A 64 0.37 5.06 -7.12
N GLY A 65 -0.23 3.92 -7.49
CA GLY A 65 -0.05 2.68 -6.75
C GLY A 65 1.41 2.23 -6.75
N ALA A 66 1.98 2.00 -5.56
CA ALA A 66 3.36 1.58 -5.39
C ALA A 66 3.43 0.36 -4.48
N TYR A 67 4.26 -0.62 -4.85
CA TYR A 67 4.53 -1.78 -4.00
C TYR A 67 5.61 -1.50 -2.97
N SER A 68 6.52 -0.58 -3.31
CA SER A 68 7.63 -0.17 -2.46
C SER A 68 8.08 1.25 -2.79
N LEU A 69 8.94 1.82 -1.93
CA LEU A 69 9.63 3.09 -2.19
C LEU A 69 11.04 2.89 -2.79
N THR A 70 11.29 1.75 -3.45
CA THR A 70 12.62 1.37 -3.98
C THR A 70 12.91 1.89 -5.39
N GLU A 71 11.98 2.58 -6.04
CA GLU A 71 12.13 3.26 -7.33
C GLU A 71 12.36 2.35 -8.55
N TYR A 72 11.76 1.16 -8.58
CA TYR A 72 11.83 0.30 -9.76
C TYR A 72 10.95 0.79 -10.91
N THR A 73 9.81 1.42 -10.59
CA THR A 73 8.87 1.94 -11.59
C THR A 73 8.78 3.47 -11.55
N ILE A 74 8.21 4.07 -12.61
CA ILE A 74 7.99 5.52 -12.67
C ILE A 74 6.99 5.93 -11.58
N GLU A 75 5.96 5.13 -11.36
CA GLU A 75 4.94 5.34 -10.34
C GLU A 75 5.54 5.35 -8.94
N GLU A 76 6.45 4.41 -8.63
CA GLU A 76 7.16 4.36 -7.35
C GLU A 76 8.06 5.58 -7.14
N LYS A 77 8.75 6.05 -8.20
CA LYS A 77 9.55 7.28 -8.14
C LYS A 77 8.71 8.51 -7.85
N VAL A 78 7.55 8.63 -8.50
CA VAL A 78 6.61 9.75 -8.27
C VAL A 78 6.10 9.71 -6.85
N THR A 79 5.63 8.54 -6.40
CA THR A 79 5.12 8.34 -5.03
C THR A 79 6.20 8.66 -4.00
N LYS A 80 7.43 8.16 -4.16
CA LYS A 80 8.55 8.44 -3.25
C LYS A 80 8.90 9.92 -3.23
N SER A 81 9.04 10.54 -4.40
CA SER A 81 9.36 11.98 -4.51
C SER A 81 8.30 12.84 -3.82
N PHE A 82 7.02 12.50 -4.00
CA PHE A 82 5.94 13.22 -3.33
C PHE A 82 5.94 13.00 -1.82
N ILE A 83 6.17 11.76 -1.35
CA ILE A 83 6.25 11.45 0.09
C ILE A 83 7.45 12.15 0.75
N GLN A 84 8.55 12.35 0.03
CA GLN A 84 9.71 13.11 0.52
C GLN A 84 9.51 14.61 0.50
N SER A 85 8.54 15.13 -0.27
CA SER A 85 8.18 16.54 -0.25
C SER A 85 7.47 16.89 1.07
N ASP A 86 7.43 18.18 1.40
CA ASP A 86 6.66 18.69 2.54
C ASP A 86 5.32 19.30 2.06
N GLU A 87 4.76 18.78 0.93
CA GLU A 87 3.56 19.33 0.30
C GLU A 87 2.24 18.78 0.89
N TYR A 88 2.30 17.99 1.94
CA TYR A 88 1.14 17.40 2.60
C TYR A 88 1.35 17.29 4.12
N ASP A 89 0.26 17.15 4.85
CA ASP A 89 0.25 17.07 6.32
C ASP A 89 0.23 15.62 6.81
N ILE A 90 -0.49 14.74 6.11
CA ILE A 90 -0.80 13.37 6.55
C ILE A 90 -0.74 12.42 5.36
N ILE A 91 -0.26 11.21 5.59
CA ILE A 91 -0.39 10.08 4.66
C ILE A 91 -1.55 9.19 5.13
N VAL A 92 -2.51 8.93 4.27
CA VAL A 92 -3.48 7.85 4.44
C VAL A 92 -3.01 6.68 3.58
N ASN A 93 -2.55 5.62 4.22
CA ASN A 93 -2.12 4.39 3.55
C ASN A 93 -3.30 3.42 3.45
N VAL A 94 -3.76 3.17 2.23
CA VAL A 94 -4.85 2.22 1.94
C VAL A 94 -4.28 0.82 1.82
N VAL A 95 -4.78 -0.07 2.66
CA VAL A 95 -4.33 -1.46 2.80
C VAL A 95 -5.48 -2.39 2.46
N ASP A 96 -5.25 -3.38 1.61
CA ASP A 96 -6.19 -4.44 1.33
C ASP A 96 -6.22 -5.44 2.51
N SER A 97 -7.36 -5.52 3.19
CA SER A 97 -7.58 -6.38 4.35
C SER A 97 -7.49 -7.88 4.02
N THR A 98 -7.73 -8.27 2.77
CA THR A 98 -7.62 -9.68 2.33
C THR A 98 -6.17 -10.10 2.15
N ASN A 99 -5.26 -9.13 1.86
CA ASN A 99 -3.84 -9.34 1.62
C ASN A 99 -2.93 -8.55 2.58
N LEU A 100 -3.26 -8.57 3.88
CA LEU A 100 -2.64 -7.73 4.90
C LEU A 100 -1.11 -7.77 4.87
N GLN A 101 -0.48 -8.94 4.88
CA GLN A 101 0.98 -9.06 4.94
C GLN A 101 1.70 -8.35 3.79
N ARG A 102 1.22 -8.51 2.57
CA ARG A 102 1.81 -7.89 1.39
C ARG A 102 1.73 -6.37 1.45
N ASN A 103 0.59 -5.86 1.92
CA ASN A 103 0.37 -4.43 2.03
C ASN A 103 1.16 -3.81 3.19
N LEU A 104 1.35 -4.53 4.30
CA LEU A 104 2.15 -4.08 5.42
C LEU A 104 3.63 -3.85 5.06
N LEU A 105 4.19 -4.52 4.04
CA LEU A 105 5.54 -4.23 3.55
C LEU A 105 5.69 -2.78 3.08
N PHE A 106 4.73 -2.27 2.34
CA PHE A 106 4.71 -0.87 1.93
C PHE A 106 4.44 0.06 3.12
N THR A 107 3.54 -0.37 4.02
CA THR A 107 3.24 0.37 5.25
C THR A 107 4.49 0.59 6.09
N THR A 108 5.35 -0.43 6.29
CA THR A 108 6.59 -0.30 7.07
C THR A 108 7.50 0.79 6.51
N GLN A 109 7.67 0.83 5.19
CA GLN A 109 8.46 1.87 4.54
C GLN A 109 7.87 3.28 4.71
N LEU A 110 6.54 3.41 4.72
CA LEU A 110 5.88 4.68 5.01
C LEU A 110 6.10 5.13 6.46
N LEU A 111 6.04 4.19 7.43
CA LEU A 111 6.31 4.51 8.85
C LEU A 111 7.75 5.00 9.06
N GLU A 112 8.71 4.50 8.27
CA GLU A 112 10.11 4.92 8.31
C GLU A 112 10.37 6.30 7.68
N THR A 113 9.37 6.92 7.08
CA THR A 113 9.52 8.31 6.60
C THR A 113 9.47 9.32 7.73
N GLY A 114 8.98 8.93 8.90
CA GLY A 114 8.76 9.82 10.05
C GLY A 114 7.60 10.81 9.87
N LYS A 115 6.79 10.62 8.83
CA LYS A 115 5.60 11.42 8.56
C LYS A 115 4.40 10.89 9.35
N LYS A 116 3.35 11.70 9.47
CA LYS A 116 2.08 11.29 10.07
C LYS A 116 1.37 10.31 9.14
N VAL A 117 1.08 9.10 9.61
CA VAL A 117 0.45 8.04 8.83
C VAL A 117 -0.83 7.58 9.50
N ILE A 118 -1.86 7.32 8.72
CA ILE A 118 -3.08 6.60 9.10
C ILE A 118 -3.18 5.40 8.18
N VAL A 119 -3.56 4.24 8.71
CA VAL A 119 -3.78 3.03 7.92
C VAL A 119 -5.28 2.81 7.75
N ALA A 120 -5.76 2.85 6.51
CA ALA A 120 -7.12 2.50 6.15
C ALA A 120 -7.15 1.03 5.69
N LEU A 121 -7.69 0.14 6.53
CA LEU A 121 -7.87 -1.29 6.25
C LEU A 121 -9.10 -1.46 5.36
N ASN A 122 -8.93 -1.23 4.07
CA ASN A 122 -10.01 -1.27 3.10
C ASN A 122 -10.39 -2.70 2.70
N MET A 123 -11.53 -2.86 2.02
CA MET A 123 -12.11 -4.20 1.70
C MET A 123 -12.38 -5.03 2.95
N SER A 124 -12.75 -4.37 4.07
CA SER A 124 -13.08 -5.06 5.32
C SER A 124 -14.34 -5.91 5.23
N ASP A 125 -15.25 -5.57 4.32
CA ASP A 125 -16.42 -6.35 3.93
C ASP A 125 -16.03 -7.67 3.23
N GLU A 126 -15.16 -7.60 2.22
CA GLU A 126 -14.64 -8.77 1.52
C GLU A 126 -13.84 -9.69 2.47
N ALA A 127 -12.96 -9.11 3.30
CA ALA A 127 -12.21 -9.85 4.31
C ALA A 127 -13.15 -10.61 5.27
N ARG A 128 -14.24 -9.96 5.69
CA ARG A 128 -15.26 -10.58 6.56
C ARG A 128 -15.98 -11.72 5.86
N GLU A 129 -16.30 -11.58 4.57
CA GLU A 129 -16.90 -12.64 3.74
C GLU A 129 -15.95 -13.85 3.58
N GLU A 130 -14.65 -13.62 3.52
CA GLU A 130 -13.62 -14.66 3.51
C GLU A 130 -13.33 -15.26 4.89
N GLY A 131 -13.98 -14.76 5.95
CA GLY A 131 -13.78 -15.21 7.33
C GLY A 131 -12.50 -14.68 7.96
N ILE A 132 -11.92 -13.64 7.39
CA ILE A 132 -10.74 -12.95 7.92
C ILE A 132 -11.21 -11.89 8.91
N GLU A 133 -10.73 -11.97 10.15
CA GLU A 133 -10.91 -10.94 11.17
C GLU A 133 -9.55 -10.33 11.52
N ILE A 134 -9.46 -9.01 11.47
CA ILE A 134 -8.27 -8.24 11.83
C ILE A 134 -8.59 -7.44 13.10
N ASP A 135 -7.74 -7.56 14.13
CA ASP A 135 -7.79 -6.69 15.30
C ASP A 135 -7.10 -5.36 14.98
N GLU A 136 -7.90 -4.35 14.59
CA GLU A 136 -7.41 -3.02 14.23
C GLU A 136 -6.76 -2.29 15.41
N LYS A 137 -7.26 -2.53 16.63
CA LYS A 137 -6.71 -1.89 17.83
C LYS A 137 -5.33 -2.44 18.19
N GLN A 138 -5.16 -3.75 18.05
CA GLN A 138 -3.86 -4.37 18.25
C GLN A 138 -2.89 -3.97 17.14
N LEU A 139 -3.34 -3.93 15.88
CA LEU A 139 -2.53 -3.44 14.77
C LEU A 139 -2.08 -1.98 14.98
N SER A 140 -2.99 -1.11 15.44
CA SER A 140 -2.65 0.28 15.79
C SER A 140 -1.56 0.37 16.86
N LYS A 141 -1.56 -0.52 17.86
CA LYS A 141 -0.51 -0.57 18.88
C LYS A 141 0.83 -1.02 18.31
N ILE A 142 0.82 -2.04 17.44
CA ILE A 142 2.04 -2.58 16.81
C ILE A 142 2.67 -1.53 15.90
N LEU A 143 1.87 -0.88 15.05
CA LEU A 143 2.37 0.12 14.09
C LEU A 143 2.61 1.50 14.72
N GLY A 144 2.01 1.79 15.89
CA GLY A 144 2.04 3.09 16.54
C GLY A 144 1.25 4.18 15.82
N VAL A 145 0.34 3.81 14.89
CA VAL A 145 -0.51 4.71 14.12
C VAL A 145 -1.96 4.24 14.11
N PRO A 146 -2.95 5.13 13.91
CA PRO A 146 -4.34 4.70 13.78
C PRO A 146 -4.54 3.74 12.62
N CYS A 147 -5.24 2.64 12.89
CA CYS A 147 -5.70 1.69 11.90
C CYS A 147 -7.23 1.66 11.94
N ILE A 148 -7.87 1.89 10.80
CA ILE A 148 -9.32 2.03 10.70
C ILE A 148 -9.81 1.08 9.64
N LYS A 149 -10.77 0.22 9.97
CA LYS A 149 -11.45 -0.63 8.99
C LYS A 149 -12.35 0.23 8.12
N THR A 150 -12.21 0.07 6.82
CA THR A 150 -13.02 0.75 5.82
C THR A 150 -13.55 -0.24 4.80
N ALA A 151 -14.74 0.03 4.29
CA ALA A 151 -15.29 -0.63 3.12
C ALA A 151 -15.86 0.46 2.19
N ALA A 152 -15.08 0.81 1.18
CA ALA A 152 -15.46 1.87 0.24
C ALA A 152 -16.76 1.57 -0.52
N SER A 153 -17.12 0.29 -0.69
CA SER A 153 -18.35 -0.20 -1.32
C SER A 153 -19.61 0.12 -0.53
N THR A 154 -19.53 0.05 0.81
CA THR A 154 -20.66 0.24 1.74
C THR A 154 -20.64 1.57 2.48
N GLY A 155 -19.49 2.27 2.46
CA GLY A 155 -19.27 3.50 3.24
C GLY A 155 -18.88 3.23 4.71
N GLU A 156 -18.67 1.98 5.12
CA GLU A 156 -18.25 1.62 6.48
C GLU A 156 -16.88 2.21 6.80
N GLY A 157 -16.71 2.80 7.98
CA GLY A 157 -15.43 3.35 8.47
C GLY A 157 -14.99 4.68 7.84
N ILE A 158 -15.82 5.29 6.97
CA ILE A 158 -15.44 6.52 6.28
C ILE A 158 -15.47 7.73 7.23
N ASP A 159 -16.44 7.81 8.12
CA ASP A 159 -16.55 8.94 9.05
C ASP A 159 -15.48 8.82 10.15
N GLU A 160 -15.19 7.63 10.63
CA GLU A 160 -14.08 7.33 11.54
C GLU A 160 -12.71 7.70 10.92
N LEU A 161 -12.56 7.48 9.61
CA LEU A 161 -11.34 7.89 8.89
C LEU A 161 -11.21 9.41 8.82
N LYS A 162 -12.32 10.15 8.58
CA LYS A 162 -12.33 11.61 8.59
C LYS A 162 -11.97 12.17 9.96
N GLU A 163 -12.54 11.61 11.04
CA GLU A 163 -12.23 11.99 12.41
C GLU A 163 -10.73 11.77 12.72
N ALA A 164 -10.18 10.62 12.34
CA ALA A 164 -8.77 10.33 12.53
C ALA A 164 -7.85 11.27 11.75
N ILE A 165 -8.23 11.72 10.57
CA ILE A 165 -7.47 12.73 9.81
C ILE A 165 -7.36 14.03 10.63
N VAL A 166 -8.45 14.51 11.20
CA VAL A 166 -8.44 15.73 12.02
C VAL A 166 -7.66 15.52 13.32
N GLU A 167 -7.85 14.38 14.00
CA GLU A 167 -7.11 14.05 15.24
C GLU A 167 -5.60 14.05 15.00
N ILE A 168 -5.13 13.33 13.96
CA ILE A 168 -3.71 13.22 13.63
C ILE A 168 -3.12 14.55 13.13
N TYR A 169 -3.90 15.40 12.47
CA TYR A 169 -3.47 16.72 12.09
C TYR A 169 -3.02 17.55 13.29
N HIS A 170 -3.74 17.47 14.41
CA HIS A 170 -3.45 18.20 15.63
C HIS A 170 -2.31 17.61 16.46
N LYS A 171 -1.94 16.33 16.28
CA LYS A 171 -0.81 15.73 16.97
C LYS A 171 0.50 16.35 16.49
N LYS A 172 1.38 16.72 17.44
CA LYS A 172 2.68 17.34 17.13
C LYS A 172 3.70 16.36 16.56
N GLU A 173 3.67 15.12 17.03
CA GLU A 173 4.67 14.09 16.72
C GLU A 173 3.98 12.83 16.23
N THR A 174 4.69 12.06 15.40
CA THR A 174 4.28 10.72 15.02
C THR A 174 4.76 9.72 16.07
N THR A 175 3.92 8.76 16.40
CA THR A 175 4.25 7.62 17.26
C THR A 175 4.60 6.37 16.45
N ALA A 176 4.65 6.50 15.12
CA ALA A 176 4.96 5.43 14.20
C ALA A 176 6.28 4.74 14.59
N LYS A 177 6.25 3.41 14.67
CA LYS A 177 7.42 2.63 15.06
C LYS A 177 7.45 1.30 14.33
N VAL A 178 8.52 1.06 13.58
CA VAL A 178 8.90 -0.27 13.12
C VAL A 178 9.92 -0.82 14.12
N ILE A 179 9.70 -2.02 14.61
CA ILE A 179 10.62 -2.72 15.52
C ILE A 179 11.37 -3.75 14.68
N TYR A 180 12.68 -3.66 14.72
CA TYR A 180 13.60 -4.56 14.03
C TYR A 180 14.07 -5.68 14.94
N SER A 181 14.82 -6.62 14.40
CA SER A 181 15.53 -7.63 15.20
C SER A 181 16.52 -7.01 16.17
N ASP A 182 16.81 -7.71 17.25
CA ASP A 182 17.68 -7.22 18.33
C ASP A 182 19.02 -6.66 17.82
N PRO A 183 19.75 -7.30 16.86
CA PRO A 183 21.01 -6.76 16.36
C PRO A 183 20.88 -5.37 15.72
N ILE A 184 19.81 -5.13 14.97
CA ILE A 184 19.57 -3.82 14.35
C ILE A 184 19.14 -2.80 15.42
N GLU A 185 18.28 -3.20 16.36
CA GLU A 185 17.84 -2.31 17.46
C GLU A 185 19.01 -1.89 18.35
N GLU A 186 19.96 -2.79 18.62
CA GLU A 186 21.17 -2.47 19.39
C GLU A 186 22.01 -1.42 18.66
N GLU A 187 22.24 -1.57 17.37
CA GLU A 187 23.02 -0.60 16.59
C GLU A 187 22.29 0.75 16.45
N ILE A 188 20.97 0.73 16.24
CA ILE A 188 20.17 1.96 16.31
C ILE A 188 20.35 2.65 17.66
N GLN A 189 20.30 1.89 18.77
CA GLN A 189 20.42 2.46 20.11
C GLN A 189 21.83 3.01 20.37
N HIS A 190 22.89 2.39 19.87
CA HIS A 190 24.25 2.92 19.97
C HIS A 190 24.36 4.30 19.29
N ILE A 191 23.85 4.43 18.07
CA ILE A 191 23.86 5.71 17.35
C ILE A 191 22.98 6.75 18.05
N VAL A 192 21.78 6.36 18.53
CA VAL A 192 20.88 7.25 19.28
C VAL A 192 21.55 7.79 20.56
N ASN A 193 22.24 6.92 21.30
CA ASN A 193 22.94 7.33 22.53
C ASN A 193 24.06 8.32 22.22
N PHE A 194 24.84 8.07 21.18
CA PHE A 194 25.87 8.99 20.70
C PHE A 194 25.30 10.37 20.32
N LEU A 195 24.21 10.40 19.55
CA LEU A 195 23.55 11.66 19.17
C LEU A 195 23.01 12.45 20.37
N LYS A 196 22.48 11.72 21.40
CA LYS A 196 22.02 12.31 22.65
C LYS A 196 23.18 12.90 23.46
N GLU A 197 24.27 12.15 23.60
CA GLU A 197 25.47 12.59 24.31
C GLU A 197 26.07 13.84 23.70
N LYS A 198 26.13 13.91 22.38
CA LYS A 198 26.59 15.08 21.62
C LYS A 198 25.58 16.22 21.55
N HIS A 199 24.38 16.05 22.13
CA HIS A 199 23.29 17.03 22.05
C HIS A 199 23.03 17.54 20.61
N TYR A 200 23.11 16.63 19.64
CA TYR A 200 22.96 16.98 18.23
C TYR A 200 21.55 17.49 17.94
N ARG A 201 21.42 18.63 17.27
CA ARG A 201 20.13 19.20 16.88
C ARG A 201 19.71 18.68 15.54
N SER A 202 18.71 17.78 15.49
CA SER A 202 18.14 17.24 14.28
C SER A 202 16.67 17.61 14.14
N LYS A 203 16.21 17.79 12.89
CA LYS A 203 14.78 17.87 12.57
C LYS A 203 14.09 16.51 12.64
N LEU A 204 14.84 15.44 12.44
CA LEU A 204 14.35 14.06 12.56
C LEU A 204 14.53 13.57 13.99
N SER A 205 13.70 12.63 14.41
CA SER A 205 13.95 11.91 15.66
C SER A 205 15.30 11.20 15.58
N TYR A 206 16.01 11.06 16.72
CA TYR A 206 17.33 10.41 16.72
C TYR A 206 17.25 8.95 16.23
N ARG A 207 16.15 8.25 16.52
CA ARG A 207 15.92 6.90 16.02
C ARG A 207 15.81 6.86 14.49
N LEU A 208 15.02 7.76 13.92
CA LEU A 208 14.87 7.84 12.47
C LEU A 208 16.19 8.21 11.79
N LEU A 209 16.93 9.15 12.38
CA LEU A 209 18.26 9.54 11.86
C LEU A 209 19.24 8.36 11.91
N ALA A 210 19.28 7.62 13.03
CA ALA A 210 20.10 6.42 13.17
C ALA A 210 19.74 5.35 12.14
N LEU A 211 18.46 5.08 11.96
CA LEU A 211 17.95 4.15 10.96
C LEU A 211 18.37 4.54 9.54
N LYS A 212 18.20 5.81 9.18
CA LYS A 212 18.60 6.33 7.86
C LYS A 212 20.12 6.27 7.62
N LEU A 213 20.90 6.44 8.69
CA LEU A 213 22.36 6.26 8.61
C LEU A 213 22.71 4.78 8.37
N LEU A 214 22.06 3.84 9.06
CA LEU A 214 22.26 2.41 8.84
C LEU A 214 21.75 1.92 7.47
N GLN A 215 20.74 2.57 6.90
CA GLN A 215 20.26 2.31 5.54
C GLN A 215 21.13 2.97 4.45
N GLU A 216 22.19 3.69 4.82
CA GLU A 216 23.03 4.48 3.91
C GLU A 216 22.22 5.43 3.02
N ASP A 217 21.17 6.06 3.60
CA ASP A 217 20.32 7.00 2.88
C ASP A 217 21.14 8.16 2.31
N ALA A 218 21.19 8.29 0.97
CA ALA A 218 22.07 9.21 0.27
C ALA A 218 21.82 10.69 0.65
N ASP A 219 20.57 11.06 0.93
CA ASP A 219 20.23 12.45 1.29
C ASP A 219 20.67 12.78 2.71
N ILE A 220 20.52 11.80 3.63
CA ILE A 220 21.00 11.95 5.01
C ILE A 220 22.54 11.99 5.04
N TYR A 221 23.20 11.09 4.31
CA TYR A 221 24.67 11.10 4.21
C TYR A 221 25.18 12.42 3.67
N ARG A 222 24.56 12.96 2.61
CA ARG A 222 24.95 14.26 2.04
C ARG A 222 24.78 15.41 3.05
N LYS A 223 23.63 15.46 3.75
CA LYS A 223 23.36 16.48 4.77
C LYS A 223 24.30 16.37 5.97
N MET A 224 24.55 15.15 6.44
CA MET A 224 25.43 14.91 7.59
C MET A 224 26.90 15.15 7.28
N HIS A 225 27.33 14.92 6.02
CA HIS A 225 28.70 15.14 5.57
C HIS A 225 29.18 16.58 5.79
N ASP A 226 28.29 17.54 5.69
CA ASP A 226 28.58 18.96 5.86
C ASP A 226 28.58 19.41 7.34
N GLU A 227 28.19 18.50 8.26
CA GLU A 227 28.09 18.77 9.69
C GLU A 227 29.37 18.34 10.44
N PRO A 228 29.85 19.11 11.43
CA PRO A 228 31.06 18.77 12.19
C PRO A 228 31.02 17.40 12.88
N ILE A 229 29.82 16.96 13.28
CA ILE A 229 29.61 15.66 13.95
C ILE A 229 29.92 14.47 13.01
N TRP A 230 29.96 14.69 11.69
CA TRP A 230 30.19 13.64 10.72
C TRP A 230 31.47 12.85 10.96
N ILE A 231 32.57 13.56 11.30
CA ILE A 231 33.88 12.95 11.56
C ILE A 231 33.81 11.94 12.71
N GLU A 232 32.98 12.22 13.71
CA GLU A 232 32.85 11.37 14.90
C GLU A 232 31.81 10.25 14.73
N ILE A 233 30.70 10.51 14.02
CA ILE A 233 29.62 9.52 13.86
C ILE A 233 29.92 8.50 12.76
N LEU A 234 30.67 8.86 11.72
CA LEU A 234 30.95 7.97 10.59
C LEU A 234 31.67 6.68 10.99
N PRO A 235 32.70 6.68 11.84
CA PRO A 235 33.31 5.46 12.33
C PRO A 235 32.31 4.56 13.08
N LEU A 236 31.47 5.13 13.95
CA LEU A 236 30.43 4.41 14.68
C LEU A 236 29.42 3.74 13.74
N VAL A 237 28.98 4.46 12.70
CA VAL A 237 28.06 3.90 11.69
C VAL A 237 28.74 2.76 10.91
N ARG A 238 30.02 2.91 10.55
CA ARG A 238 30.77 1.85 9.84
C ARG A 238 30.96 0.61 10.68
N ASP A 239 31.24 0.75 11.96
CA ASP A 239 31.38 -0.37 12.89
C ASP A 239 30.03 -1.12 13.04
N ALA A 240 28.95 -0.35 13.21
CA ALA A 240 27.58 -0.88 13.24
C ALA A 240 27.23 -1.67 11.97
N LEU A 241 27.51 -1.11 10.78
CA LEU A 241 27.31 -1.81 9.51
C LEU A 241 28.16 -3.09 9.42
N GLY A 242 29.39 -3.06 9.91
CA GLY A 242 30.26 -4.24 10.00
C GLY A 242 29.65 -5.35 10.84
N HIS A 243 29.05 -5.02 12.00
CA HIS A 243 28.34 -5.98 12.85
C HIS A 243 27.11 -6.57 12.14
N LEU A 244 26.30 -5.72 11.48
CA LEU A 244 25.12 -6.17 10.73
C LEU A 244 25.51 -7.12 9.59
N TYR A 245 26.56 -6.82 8.82
CA TYR A 245 27.05 -7.68 7.75
C TYR A 245 27.52 -9.05 8.25
N LEU A 246 28.18 -9.09 9.41
CA LEU A 246 28.61 -10.34 10.03
C LEU A 246 27.41 -11.15 10.53
N HIS A 247 26.43 -10.49 11.14
CA HIS A 247 25.25 -11.16 11.71
C HIS A 247 24.39 -11.79 10.61
N HIS A 248 24.10 -11.02 9.55
CA HIS A 248 23.23 -11.47 8.45
C HIS A 248 23.99 -12.25 7.36
N ASN A 249 25.32 -12.40 7.49
CA ASN A 249 26.18 -13.08 6.51
C ASN A 249 26.00 -12.57 5.07
N THR A 250 25.65 -11.30 4.91
CA THR A 250 25.51 -10.58 3.63
C THR A 250 26.08 -9.18 3.76
N LYS A 251 26.49 -8.59 2.64
CA LYS A 251 26.92 -7.18 2.56
C LYS A 251 25.88 -6.31 1.84
N ASP A 252 24.73 -6.87 1.53
CA ASP A 252 23.63 -6.15 0.90
C ASP A 252 22.68 -5.63 1.97
N LEU A 253 22.81 -4.35 2.30
CA LEU A 253 21.92 -3.68 3.25
C LEU A 253 20.46 -3.71 2.82
N LYS A 254 20.22 -3.66 1.51
CA LYS A 254 18.86 -3.69 0.99
C LYS A 254 18.21 -5.04 1.31
N GLU A 255 18.92 -6.14 1.10
CA GLU A 255 18.47 -7.48 1.46
C GLU A 255 18.16 -7.58 2.95
N ILE A 256 19.06 -7.09 3.82
CA ILE A 256 18.87 -7.09 5.29
C ILE A 256 17.58 -6.39 5.66
N PHE A 257 17.37 -5.15 5.20
CA PHE A 257 16.18 -4.38 5.56
C PHE A 257 14.90 -4.90 4.90
N GLU A 258 14.96 -5.48 3.69
CA GLU A 258 13.81 -6.14 3.07
C GLU A 258 13.37 -7.39 3.86
N GLU A 259 14.32 -8.20 4.34
CA GLU A 259 14.03 -9.35 5.21
C GLU A 259 13.39 -8.92 6.53
N GLU A 260 13.90 -7.86 7.15
CA GLU A 260 13.36 -7.30 8.39
C GLU A 260 11.92 -6.76 8.20
N HIS A 261 11.67 -6.01 7.13
CA HIS A 261 10.32 -5.55 6.81
C HIS A 261 9.36 -6.72 6.61
N PHE A 262 9.83 -7.77 5.93
CA PHE A 262 9.03 -8.98 5.72
C PHE A 262 8.75 -9.70 7.04
N ALA A 263 9.74 -9.83 7.92
CA ALA A 263 9.59 -10.45 9.23
C ALA A 263 8.61 -9.66 10.11
N PHE A 264 8.74 -8.33 10.13
CA PHE A 264 7.83 -7.44 10.85
C PHE A 264 6.38 -7.55 10.34
N ALA A 265 6.17 -7.46 9.01
CA ALA A 265 4.85 -7.57 8.41
C ALA A 265 4.20 -8.94 8.66
N LYS A 266 4.99 -10.02 8.62
CA LYS A 266 4.54 -11.38 8.94
C LYS A 266 4.18 -11.51 10.41
N GLY A 267 5.01 -10.99 11.31
CA GLY A 267 4.74 -10.99 12.75
C GLY A 267 3.47 -10.23 13.10
N ALA A 268 3.34 -9.00 12.60
CA ALA A 268 2.16 -8.18 12.79
C ALA A 268 0.88 -8.89 12.29
N LYS A 269 0.92 -9.49 11.07
CA LYS A 269 -0.20 -10.28 10.57
C LYS A 269 -0.57 -11.43 11.49
N MET A 270 0.41 -12.20 11.95
CA MET A 270 0.16 -13.38 12.82
C MET A 270 -0.46 -12.98 14.16
N GLU A 271 -0.13 -11.80 14.67
CA GLU A 271 -0.63 -11.32 15.96
C GLU A 271 -2.05 -10.75 15.87
N VAL A 272 -2.41 -10.12 14.73
CA VAL A 272 -3.69 -9.40 14.61
C VAL A 272 -4.74 -10.11 13.80
N MET A 273 -4.35 -11.10 12.98
CA MET A 273 -5.25 -11.73 12.02
C MET A 273 -5.70 -13.10 12.52
N SER A 274 -6.99 -13.29 12.64
CA SER A 274 -7.60 -14.59 12.86
C SER A 274 -8.45 -14.99 11.66
N THR A 275 -8.35 -16.27 11.26
CA THR A 275 -9.17 -16.81 10.18
C THR A 275 -10.14 -17.81 10.76
N LYS A 276 -11.42 -17.48 10.77
CA LYS A 276 -12.46 -18.43 11.09
C LYS A 276 -12.63 -19.37 9.91
N SER A 277 -12.43 -20.67 10.15
CA SER A 277 -12.72 -21.70 9.14
C SER A 277 -14.21 -21.62 8.77
N MET A 278 -14.54 -20.84 7.76
CA MET A 278 -15.88 -20.87 7.18
C MET A 278 -16.06 -22.22 6.48
N LYS A 279 -16.93 -23.06 7.00
CA LYS A 279 -17.32 -24.36 6.40
C LYS A 279 -18.03 -24.23 5.04
N ALA A 280 -18.35 -23.03 4.60
CA ALA A 280 -18.89 -22.77 3.28
C ALA A 280 -17.73 -22.56 2.27
N LYS A 281 -17.20 -23.64 1.72
CA LYS A 281 -16.44 -23.56 0.47
C LYS A 281 -17.40 -22.97 -0.56
N ASN A 282 -17.22 -21.71 -0.90
CA ASN A 282 -17.99 -21.07 -1.95
C ASN A 282 -17.90 -21.90 -3.24
N LEU A 283 -18.97 -21.91 -4.01
CA LEU A 283 -19.04 -22.67 -5.27
C LEU A 283 -17.82 -22.39 -6.16
N THR A 284 -17.37 -21.14 -6.16
CA THR A 284 -16.16 -20.66 -6.84
C THR A 284 -14.91 -21.41 -6.39
N GLN A 285 -14.67 -21.56 -5.08
CA GLN A 285 -13.51 -22.31 -4.57
C GLN A 285 -13.55 -23.79 -4.97
N LYS A 286 -14.74 -24.39 -5.04
CA LYS A 286 -14.88 -25.77 -5.51
C LYS A 286 -14.57 -25.91 -6.99
N ILE A 287 -14.99 -24.93 -7.78
CA ILE A 287 -14.68 -24.85 -9.22
C ILE A 287 -13.19 -24.62 -9.42
N ASP A 288 -12.57 -23.71 -8.66
CA ASP A 288 -11.14 -23.43 -8.73
C ASP A 288 -10.29 -24.67 -8.37
N ILE A 289 -10.65 -25.39 -7.31
CA ILE A 289 -9.97 -26.64 -6.95
C ILE A 289 -10.05 -27.68 -8.09
N LEU A 290 -11.18 -27.74 -8.80
CA LEU A 290 -11.35 -28.63 -9.94
C LEU A 290 -10.53 -28.20 -11.15
N LEU A 291 -10.55 -26.88 -11.47
CA LEU A 291 -9.87 -26.31 -12.64
C LEU A 291 -8.35 -26.28 -12.51
N ILE A 292 -7.85 -26.00 -11.29
CA ILE A 292 -6.40 -25.90 -11.01
C ILE A 292 -5.79 -27.28 -10.67
N ASN A 293 -6.60 -28.32 -10.58
CA ASN A 293 -6.11 -29.67 -10.29
C ASN A 293 -5.12 -30.15 -11.36
N LYS A 294 -3.92 -30.54 -10.93
CA LYS A 294 -2.81 -30.98 -11.80
C LYS A 294 -3.19 -32.14 -12.73
N PHE A 295 -4.10 -33.03 -12.31
CA PHE A 295 -4.51 -34.21 -13.08
C PHE A 295 -5.80 -33.97 -13.87
N LEU A 296 -6.73 -33.15 -13.33
CA LEU A 296 -8.02 -32.89 -13.96
C LEU A 296 -8.03 -31.62 -14.83
N GLY A 297 -7.16 -30.66 -14.56
CA GLY A 297 -7.12 -29.38 -15.27
C GLY A 297 -6.84 -29.53 -16.76
N ILE A 298 -5.89 -30.40 -17.15
CA ILE A 298 -5.53 -30.61 -18.57
C ILE A 298 -6.68 -31.31 -19.34
N PRO A 299 -7.25 -32.43 -18.85
CA PRO A 299 -8.42 -33.04 -19.50
C PRO A 299 -9.63 -32.10 -19.59
N LEU A 300 -9.87 -31.31 -18.55
CA LEU A 300 -10.96 -30.35 -18.52
C LEU A 300 -10.76 -29.20 -19.52
N PHE A 301 -9.54 -28.69 -19.62
CA PHE A 301 -9.15 -27.71 -20.62
C PHE A 301 -9.38 -28.24 -22.05
N LEU A 302 -8.94 -29.47 -22.34
CA LEU A 302 -9.15 -30.10 -23.64
C LEU A 302 -10.63 -30.32 -23.93
N PHE A 303 -11.43 -30.68 -22.91
CA PHE A 303 -12.88 -30.79 -23.06
C PHE A 303 -13.53 -29.45 -23.41
N PHE A 304 -13.17 -28.36 -22.70
CA PHE A 304 -13.70 -27.03 -23.02
C PHE A 304 -13.25 -26.52 -24.39
N MET A 305 -12.00 -26.79 -24.77
CA MET A 305 -11.50 -26.49 -26.12
C MET A 305 -12.30 -27.23 -27.19
N TRP A 306 -12.50 -28.55 -27.00
CA TRP A 306 -13.33 -29.34 -27.90
C TRP A 306 -14.77 -28.83 -27.98
N LEU A 307 -15.37 -28.53 -26.82
CA LEU A 307 -16.73 -27.98 -26.73
C LEU A 307 -16.85 -26.64 -27.46
N LEU A 308 -15.87 -25.77 -27.29
CA LEU A 308 -15.82 -24.47 -27.96
C LEU A 308 -15.74 -24.65 -29.49
N PHE A 309 -14.88 -25.53 -29.97
CA PHE A 309 -14.80 -25.84 -31.38
C PHE A 309 -16.13 -26.40 -31.91
N GLN A 310 -16.71 -27.38 -31.22
CA GLN A 310 -17.98 -27.99 -31.62
C GLN A 310 -19.10 -26.94 -31.70
N LEU A 311 -19.25 -26.11 -30.66
CA LEU A 311 -20.23 -25.02 -30.67
C LEU A 311 -19.99 -24.00 -31.76
N THR A 312 -18.74 -23.63 -32.01
CA THR A 312 -18.41 -22.65 -33.05
C THR A 312 -18.74 -23.17 -34.45
N PHE A 313 -18.42 -24.43 -34.73
CA PHE A 313 -18.69 -25.01 -36.04
C PHE A 313 -20.17 -25.38 -36.24
N GLU A 314 -20.84 -25.95 -35.26
CA GLU A 314 -22.26 -26.30 -35.37
C GLU A 314 -23.18 -25.08 -35.33
N LEU A 315 -22.98 -24.16 -34.37
CA LEU A 315 -23.77 -22.92 -34.33
C LEU A 315 -23.42 -21.94 -35.43
N GLY A 316 -22.17 -21.97 -35.92
CA GLY A 316 -21.74 -21.12 -37.03
C GLY A 316 -22.27 -21.57 -38.38
N SER A 317 -22.56 -22.86 -38.60
CA SER A 317 -23.14 -23.37 -39.83
C SER A 317 -24.58 -22.87 -40.06
N ILE A 318 -25.36 -22.70 -39.03
CA ILE A 318 -26.78 -22.27 -39.12
C ILE A 318 -26.91 -20.88 -39.77
N PRO A 319 -26.24 -19.81 -39.37
CA PRO A 319 -26.26 -18.52 -40.06
C PRO A 319 -25.70 -18.60 -41.48
N MET A 320 -24.69 -19.45 -41.70
CA MET A 320 -24.04 -19.60 -43.00
C MET A 320 -25.00 -20.20 -44.01
N ASP A 321 -25.79 -21.23 -43.63
CA ASP A 321 -26.82 -21.83 -44.47
C ASP A 321 -27.92 -20.83 -44.84
N TYR A 322 -28.31 -19.96 -43.91
CA TYR A 322 -29.26 -18.87 -44.20
C TYR A 322 -28.69 -17.83 -45.20
N ILE A 323 -27.42 -17.49 -45.08
CA ILE A 323 -26.74 -16.56 -45.94
C ILE A 323 -26.63 -17.16 -47.35
N ASP A 324 -26.20 -18.41 -47.47
CA ASP A 324 -26.08 -19.13 -48.75
C ASP A 324 -27.43 -19.26 -49.44
N THR A 325 -28.49 -19.54 -48.71
CA THR A 325 -29.85 -19.61 -49.21
C THR A 325 -30.31 -18.25 -49.76
N ALA A 326 -30.03 -17.17 -48.99
CA ALA A 326 -30.37 -15.81 -49.43
C ALA A 326 -29.62 -15.38 -50.69
N PHE A 327 -28.33 -15.67 -50.78
CA PHE A 327 -27.53 -15.35 -51.98
C PHE A 327 -27.92 -16.21 -53.17
N SER A 328 -28.25 -17.50 -52.97
CA SER A 328 -28.77 -18.38 -54.03
C SER A 328 -30.08 -17.87 -54.61
N TRP A 329 -31.02 -17.46 -53.72
CA TRP A 329 -32.29 -16.86 -54.15
C TRP A 329 -32.09 -15.54 -54.90
N MET A 330 -31.20 -14.66 -54.45
CA MET A 330 -30.86 -13.42 -55.16
C MET A 330 -30.22 -13.70 -56.51
N GLY A 331 -29.36 -14.72 -56.62
CA GLY A 331 -28.73 -15.13 -57.88
C GLY A 331 -29.71 -15.69 -58.88
N GLU A 332 -30.76 -16.40 -58.46
CA GLU A 332 -31.85 -16.86 -59.33
C GLU A 332 -32.70 -15.70 -59.86
N GLN A 333 -33.02 -14.73 -58.99
CA GLN A 333 -33.79 -13.53 -59.40
C GLN A 333 -33.00 -12.60 -60.37
N ALA A 334 -31.68 -12.63 -60.34
CA ALA A 334 -30.81 -11.83 -61.21
C ALA A 334 -30.62 -12.47 -62.60
N LYS A 335 -31.06 -13.73 -62.83
CA LYS A 335 -31.00 -14.45 -64.09
C LYS A 335 -32.31 -14.39 -64.87
N LEU A 336 -33.37 -13.84 -64.26
CA LEU A 336 -34.64 -13.51 -64.93
C LEU A 336 -34.62 -12.05 -65.41
#